data_d8e92f93d4c2e80bf0ed782a5332fe5d
#
_entry.id   d8e92f93d4c2e80bf0ed782a5332fe5d
#
_cell.length_a   1.000
_cell.length_b   1.000
_cell.length_c   1.000
_cell.angle_alpha   90.00
_cell.angle_beta   90.00
_cell.angle_gamma   90.00
#
_symmetry.space_group_name_H-M   'P 1'
#
loop_
_entity.id
_entity.type
_entity.pdbx_description
1 polymer ?
#
loop_
_entity_poly.entity_id
_entity_poly.type
_entity_poly.pdbx_seq_one_letter_code
_entity_poly.pdbx_strand_id
1 'polypeptide(L)'
;MNNAAKNIKAFEDIRSLHKKYGDIVRVGPRELSINRPSAISVIYEPPTRTTRSPWYAQVSNDVTKISLNSTRVLKVHKLRKKVWERGLSFRALAVYAPRIQAKVDLLLSKIANHCGRPIDMTEYAMFFGFDVMGDIGFSKDFHMLELESEHLAIKGVHESMLAIGVLGTVPWLLSMISKVPGAAASFSRFTTWCHRELQKKREDQDPRDIISWLLKALSEGDPSAPPGEIAIQEDARLLIIAGSDTTSAALSNALYYLASNPNSYQRLQAAIKEEFPGGINDWTYDKNIPYLDYVIQETLRLKPSVPGGLPRVTPPQGLMIDDDFIPGDTVIAVPTYTVQRDARFWSDADAFKPERWENLSTEKSPWIPFTRGQWACPGRNLAMMELRMALSHIALRYSMSFAHADASKIFDNGVMDTFTLTLPPLHLIFTPL
;
A
#
# COMPACT_ATOMS: atom_id res chain seq x y z
N MET A 1 -4.54 -18.41 17.04
CA MET A 1 -3.84 -18.99 15.86
C MET A 1 -4.74 -19.82 14.94
N ASN A 2 -5.70 -20.59 15.44
CA ASN A 2 -6.51 -21.47 14.56
C ASN A 2 -7.52 -20.77 13.64
N ASN A 3 -7.97 -19.55 13.95
CA ASN A 3 -8.96 -18.84 13.11
C ASN A 3 -8.30 -18.01 12.01
N ALA A 4 -7.16 -17.39 12.27
CA ALA A 4 -6.42 -16.58 11.28
C ALA A 4 -6.01 -17.42 10.05
N ALA A 5 -5.65 -18.70 10.28
CA ALA A 5 -5.29 -19.60 9.20
C ALA A 5 -6.49 -20.10 8.37
N LYS A 6 -7.72 -20.04 8.93
CA LYS A 6 -8.92 -20.52 8.22
C LYS A 6 -9.50 -19.49 7.24
N ASN A 7 -9.46 -18.21 7.59
CA ASN A 7 -10.13 -17.16 6.80
C ASN A 7 -9.18 -16.08 6.27
N ILE A 8 -7.91 -16.08 6.69
CA ILE A 8 -6.89 -15.08 6.34
C ILE A 8 -7.41 -13.64 6.55
N LYS A 9 -8.08 -13.42 7.70
CA LYS A 9 -8.69 -12.14 8.11
C LYS A 9 -8.16 -11.68 9.47
N ALA A 10 -6.85 -11.71 9.62
CA ALA A 10 -6.20 -11.37 10.89
C ALA A 10 -6.61 -9.98 11.42
N PHE A 11 -6.87 -9.01 10.55
CA PHE A 11 -7.32 -7.67 10.94
C PHE A 11 -8.71 -7.66 11.61
N GLU A 12 -9.65 -8.53 11.17
CA GLU A 12 -10.98 -8.67 11.81
C GLU A 12 -10.88 -9.41 13.14
N ASP A 13 -10.04 -10.45 13.21
CA ASP A 13 -9.78 -11.17 14.45
C ASP A 13 -9.18 -10.25 15.51
N ILE A 14 -8.17 -9.45 15.15
CA ILE A 14 -7.56 -8.46 16.06
C ILE A 14 -8.60 -7.43 16.54
N ARG A 15 -9.44 -6.91 15.64
CA ARG A 15 -10.53 -6.00 16.03
C ARG A 15 -11.50 -6.67 17.02
N SER A 16 -11.83 -7.93 16.79
CA SER A 16 -12.72 -8.70 17.67
C SER A 16 -12.09 -8.94 19.05
N LEU A 17 -10.78 -9.20 19.09
CA LEU A 17 -10.03 -9.32 20.33
C LEU A 17 -10.02 -8.00 21.13
N HIS A 18 -9.82 -6.86 20.48
CA HIS A 18 -9.90 -5.55 21.13
C HIS A 18 -11.30 -5.23 21.66
N LYS A 19 -12.36 -5.60 20.92
CA LYS A 19 -13.73 -5.48 21.43
C LYS A 19 -13.97 -6.30 22.70
N LYS A 20 -13.32 -7.46 22.82
CA LYS A 20 -13.51 -8.38 23.95
C LYS A 20 -12.60 -8.06 25.13
N TYR A 21 -11.35 -7.71 24.90
CA TYR A 21 -10.31 -7.63 25.95
C TYR A 21 -9.80 -6.22 26.21
N GLY A 22 -10.28 -5.21 25.48
CA GLY A 22 -9.90 -3.81 25.67
C GLY A 22 -8.70 -3.37 24.80
N ASP A 23 -8.05 -2.29 25.23
CA ASP A 23 -7.10 -1.55 24.38
C ASP A 23 -5.74 -2.20 24.21
N ILE A 24 -5.33 -3.04 25.16
CA ILE A 24 -4.04 -3.74 25.11
C ILE A 24 -4.30 -5.24 25.10
N VAL A 25 -4.01 -5.86 23.97
CA VAL A 25 -4.27 -7.28 23.75
C VAL A 25 -2.95 -8.00 23.46
N ARG A 26 -2.70 -9.09 24.18
CA ARG A 26 -1.57 -9.97 23.91
C ARG A 26 -1.89 -10.88 22.73
N VAL A 27 -1.16 -10.72 21.62
CA VAL A 27 -1.35 -11.48 20.37
C VAL A 27 -0.24 -12.54 20.16
N GLY A 28 0.82 -12.48 20.94
CA GLY A 28 1.91 -13.45 20.92
C GLY A 28 2.67 -13.50 22.25
N PRO A 29 3.66 -14.39 22.42
CA PRO A 29 4.39 -14.54 23.69
C PRO A 29 5.01 -13.24 24.21
N ARG A 30 5.54 -12.42 23.30
CA ARG A 30 6.13 -11.09 23.55
C ARG A 30 5.55 -10.04 22.60
N GLU A 31 4.27 -10.15 22.24
CA GLU A 31 3.63 -9.28 21.27
C GLU A 31 2.32 -8.72 21.79
N LEU A 32 2.18 -7.40 21.71
CA LEU A 32 0.99 -6.66 22.11
C LEU A 32 0.43 -5.86 20.92
N SER A 33 -0.87 -5.96 20.75
CA SER A 33 -1.65 -5.05 19.90
C SER A 33 -2.26 -3.97 20.78
N ILE A 34 -2.13 -2.70 20.39
CA ILE A 34 -2.50 -1.55 21.21
C ILE A 34 -3.45 -0.65 20.41
N ASN A 35 -4.73 -0.66 20.77
CA ASN A 35 -5.77 0.14 20.12
C ASN A 35 -6.00 1.45 20.88
N ARG A 36 -4.98 2.33 20.89
CA ARG A 36 -5.03 3.68 21.46
C ARG A 36 -4.42 4.70 20.49
N PRO A 37 -5.09 5.82 20.20
CA PRO A 37 -4.51 6.90 19.40
C PRO A 37 -3.25 7.51 20.00
N SER A 38 -3.17 7.64 21.34
CA SER A 38 -1.97 8.09 22.06
C SER A 38 -0.75 7.22 21.78
N ALA A 39 -0.94 5.92 21.58
CA ALA A 39 0.13 4.98 21.24
C ALA A 39 0.77 5.30 19.87
N ILE A 40 0.07 5.96 18.95
CA ILE A 40 0.60 6.30 17.62
C ILE A 40 1.84 7.17 17.75
N SER A 41 1.76 8.27 18.50
CA SER A 41 2.89 9.18 18.68
C SER A 41 4.03 8.51 19.45
N VAL A 42 3.73 7.81 20.54
CA VAL A 42 4.73 7.14 21.36
C VAL A 42 5.50 6.07 20.58
N ILE A 43 4.80 5.30 19.74
CA ILE A 43 5.39 4.16 19.02
C ILE A 43 6.06 4.60 17.72
N TYR A 44 5.47 5.54 16.96
CA TYR A 44 5.91 5.81 15.59
C TYR A 44 6.59 7.16 15.40
N GLU A 45 6.29 8.18 16.22
CA GLU A 45 6.77 9.55 16.01
C GLU A 45 7.97 9.90 16.91
N PRO A 46 8.87 10.79 16.48
CA PRO A 46 9.92 11.32 17.34
C PRO A 46 9.34 12.02 18.57
N PRO A 47 9.95 11.86 19.75
CA PRO A 47 11.23 11.24 20.05
C PRO A 47 11.18 9.73 20.38
N THR A 48 10.35 8.95 19.67
CA THR A 48 10.23 7.52 19.94
C THR A 48 11.59 6.81 19.99
N ARG A 49 11.72 5.88 20.97
CA ARG A 49 12.89 5.00 21.10
C ARG A 49 12.61 3.59 20.56
N THR A 50 11.45 3.37 19.95
CA THR A 50 11.12 2.08 19.35
C THR A 50 11.92 1.83 18.08
N THR A 51 12.16 0.56 17.77
CA THR A 51 12.82 0.11 16.54
C THR A 51 11.92 -0.87 15.79
N ARG A 52 12.22 -1.15 14.52
CA ARG A 52 11.51 -2.21 13.78
C ARG A 52 11.72 -3.57 14.45
N SER A 53 10.65 -4.38 14.49
CA SER A 53 10.68 -5.70 15.12
C SER A 53 11.56 -6.69 14.33
N PRO A 54 11.96 -7.81 14.93
CA PRO A 54 12.67 -8.90 14.25
C PRO A 54 11.91 -9.46 13.04
N TRP A 55 10.59 -9.35 13.01
CA TRP A 55 9.75 -9.78 11.90
C TRP A 55 10.26 -9.28 10.54
N TYR A 56 10.71 -8.03 10.46
CA TYR A 56 11.25 -7.45 9.22
C TYR A 56 12.49 -8.15 8.68
N ALA A 57 13.30 -8.74 9.55
CA ALA A 57 14.47 -9.54 9.14
C ALA A 57 14.09 -10.99 8.80
N GLN A 58 13.01 -11.49 9.38
CA GLN A 58 12.57 -12.88 9.23
C GLN A 58 11.83 -13.13 7.91
N VAL A 59 11.23 -12.10 7.32
CA VAL A 59 10.64 -12.15 5.97
C VAL A 59 11.72 -12.31 4.90
N SER A 60 12.96 -11.90 5.18
CA SER A 60 14.14 -12.22 4.39
C SER A 60 14.89 -13.36 5.06
N ASN A 61 14.95 -14.53 4.43
CA ASN A 61 15.70 -15.69 4.94
C ASN A 61 17.22 -15.48 5.03
N ASP A 62 17.68 -14.32 4.62
CA ASP A 62 19.09 -13.96 4.58
C ASP A 62 19.24 -12.54 5.15
N VAL A 63 19.97 -12.45 6.27
CA VAL A 63 20.23 -11.19 6.97
C VAL A 63 21.02 -10.17 6.15
N THR A 64 21.67 -10.62 5.07
CA THR A 64 22.38 -9.75 4.13
C THR A 64 21.43 -9.11 3.10
N LYS A 65 20.24 -9.66 2.91
CA LYS A 65 19.22 -9.18 1.99
C LYS A 65 18.35 -8.12 2.64
N ILE A 66 18.86 -6.90 2.73
CA ILE A 66 18.24 -5.79 3.44
C ILE A 66 17.79 -4.70 2.48
N SER A 67 16.48 -4.62 2.22
CA SER A 67 15.85 -3.48 1.56
C SER A 67 15.69 -2.29 2.51
N LEU A 68 15.27 -1.12 1.99
CA LEU A 68 14.88 0.02 2.84
C LEU A 68 13.82 -0.39 3.86
N ASN A 69 12.82 -1.19 3.44
CA ASN A 69 11.75 -1.63 4.34
C ASN A 69 12.21 -2.63 5.40
N SER A 70 13.18 -3.49 5.13
CA SER A 70 13.67 -4.48 6.10
C SER A 70 14.80 -3.95 7.00
N THR A 71 15.35 -2.77 6.70
CA THR A 71 16.38 -2.10 7.52
C THR A 71 15.85 -1.78 8.92
N ARG A 72 16.45 -2.37 9.98
CA ARG A 72 16.04 -2.20 11.38
C ARG A 72 16.81 -1.12 12.12
N VAL A 73 18.03 -0.80 11.69
CA VAL A 73 18.88 0.22 12.30
C VAL A 73 18.45 1.59 11.82
N LEU A 74 17.91 2.41 12.73
CA LEU A 74 17.32 3.70 12.41
C LEU A 74 18.29 4.65 11.68
N LYS A 75 19.55 4.71 12.12
CA LYS A 75 20.57 5.56 11.47
C LYS A 75 20.77 5.18 10.01
N VAL A 76 20.85 3.89 9.73
CA VAL A 76 21.00 3.36 8.36
C VAL A 76 19.74 3.64 7.53
N HIS A 77 18.56 3.39 8.10
CA HIS A 77 17.29 3.67 7.43
C HIS A 77 17.15 5.15 7.06
N LYS A 78 17.39 6.06 8.01
CA LYS A 78 17.33 7.52 7.76
C LYS A 78 18.27 7.94 6.64
N LEU A 79 19.45 7.36 6.59
CA LEU A 79 20.42 7.65 5.56
C LEU A 79 19.94 7.18 4.19
N ARG A 80 19.57 5.89 4.08
CA ARG A 80 19.05 5.28 2.82
C ARG A 80 17.77 5.95 2.34
N LYS A 81 16.89 6.36 3.25
CA LYS A 81 15.63 7.03 2.90
C LYS A 81 15.84 8.32 2.11
N LYS A 82 16.95 9.03 2.29
CA LYS A 82 17.25 10.28 1.57
C LYS A 82 17.29 10.12 0.05
N VAL A 83 17.88 9.03 -0.46
CA VAL A 83 17.91 8.81 -1.91
C VAL A 83 16.52 8.43 -2.45
N TRP A 84 15.74 7.67 -1.68
CA TRP A 84 14.36 7.39 -2.02
C TRP A 84 13.51 8.66 -2.06
N GLU A 85 13.67 9.56 -1.08
CA GLU A 85 12.96 10.82 -1.03
C GLU A 85 13.34 11.76 -2.19
N ARG A 86 14.57 11.68 -2.73
CA ARG A 86 14.94 12.39 -3.97
C ARG A 86 14.15 11.84 -5.17
N GLY A 87 14.12 10.53 -5.36
CA GLY A 87 13.39 9.87 -6.44
C GLY A 87 11.86 9.97 -6.32
N LEU A 88 11.34 10.32 -5.14
CA LEU A 88 9.91 10.50 -4.84
C LEU A 88 9.56 11.94 -4.46
N SER A 89 10.47 12.89 -4.72
CA SER A 89 10.24 14.32 -4.50
C SER A 89 9.17 14.88 -5.46
N PHE A 90 8.54 15.99 -5.10
CA PHE A 90 7.58 16.67 -5.99
C PHE A 90 8.17 16.96 -7.38
N ARG A 91 9.47 17.31 -7.45
CA ARG A 91 10.16 17.52 -8.73
C ARG A 91 10.25 16.22 -9.55
N ALA A 92 10.56 15.09 -8.91
CA ALA A 92 10.61 13.81 -9.60
C ALA A 92 9.20 13.37 -10.02
N LEU A 93 8.21 13.54 -9.16
CA LEU A 93 6.81 13.23 -9.47
C LEU A 93 6.29 14.03 -10.68
N ALA A 94 6.68 15.31 -10.81
CA ALA A 94 6.33 16.11 -11.99
C ALA A 94 6.87 15.51 -13.31
N VAL A 95 8.05 14.86 -13.26
CA VAL A 95 8.61 14.15 -14.42
C VAL A 95 7.84 12.85 -14.71
N TYR A 96 7.32 12.18 -13.66
CA TYR A 96 6.56 10.94 -13.80
C TYR A 96 5.09 11.18 -14.21
N ALA A 97 4.53 12.36 -13.93
CA ALA A 97 3.13 12.67 -14.17
C ALA A 97 2.63 12.35 -15.60
N PRO A 98 3.31 12.74 -16.68
CA PRO A 98 2.87 12.42 -18.04
C PRO A 98 2.87 10.90 -18.31
N ARG A 99 3.80 10.16 -17.69
CA ARG A 99 3.92 8.71 -17.85
C ARG A 99 2.80 7.99 -17.11
N ILE A 100 2.46 8.43 -15.90
CA ILE A 100 1.31 7.95 -15.13
C ILE A 100 0.02 8.27 -15.90
N GLN A 101 -0.09 9.48 -16.47
CA GLN A 101 -1.24 9.87 -17.30
C GLN A 101 -1.44 8.91 -18.47
N ALA A 102 -0.39 8.54 -19.18
CA ALA A 102 -0.47 7.58 -20.27
C ALA A 102 -1.04 6.21 -19.82
N LYS A 103 -0.70 5.75 -18.59
CA LYS A 103 -1.27 4.52 -18.02
C LYS A 103 -2.73 4.70 -17.60
N VAL A 104 -3.10 5.87 -17.09
CA VAL A 104 -4.51 6.21 -16.83
C VAL A 104 -5.31 6.20 -18.13
N ASP A 105 -4.81 6.81 -19.20
CA ASP A 105 -5.49 6.83 -20.49
C ASP A 105 -5.65 5.41 -21.07
N LEU A 106 -4.66 4.56 -20.91
CA LEU A 106 -4.75 3.14 -21.28
C LEU A 106 -5.81 2.40 -20.46
N LEU A 107 -5.83 2.57 -19.12
CA LEU A 107 -6.88 2.02 -18.25
C LEU A 107 -8.27 2.46 -18.70
N LEU A 108 -8.45 3.74 -19.01
CA LEU A 108 -9.72 4.30 -19.48
C LEU A 108 -10.13 3.73 -20.85
N SER A 109 -9.18 3.49 -21.75
CA SER A 109 -9.45 2.85 -23.04
C SER A 109 -9.99 1.42 -22.85
N LYS A 110 -9.44 0.69 -21.86
CA LYS A 110 -9.94 -0.65 -21.52
C LYS A 110 -11.33 -0.60 -20.91
N ILE A 111 -11.59 0.34 -19.99
CA ILE A 111 -12.94 0.57 -19.46
C ILE A 111 -13.91 0.90 -20.61
N ALA A 112 -13.53 1.76 -21.55
CA ALA A 112 -14.35 2.12 -22.71
C ALA A 112 -14.71 0.91 -23.57
N ASN A 113 -13.76 0.00 -23.81
CA ASN A 113 -13.98 -1.23 -24.59
C ASN A 113 -14.94 -2.21 -23.88
N HIS A 114 -15.14 -2.08 -22.57
CA HIS A 114 -16.04 -2.91 -21.76
C HIS A 114 -17.32 -2.16 -21.32
N CYS A 115 -17.56 -0.94 -21.79
CA CYS A 115 -18.76 -0.17 -21.42
C CYS A 115 -20.04 -0.99 -21.58
N GLY A 116 -20.92 -0.94 -20.57
CA GLY A 116 -22.17 -1.69 -20.50
C GLY A 116 -22.01 -3.19 -20.20
N ARG A 117 -20.79 -3.68 -20.01
CA ARG A 117 -20.48 -5.07 -19.64
C ARG A 117 -19.69 -5.13 -18.32
N PRO A 118 -19.78 -6.23 -17.57
CA PRO A 118 -18.96 -6.42 -16.38
C PRO A 118 -17.46 -6.40 -16.69
N ILE A 119 -16.69 -5.66 -15.88
CA ILE A 119 -15.22 -5.64 -15.89
C ILE A 119 -14.71 -5.86 -14.48
N ASP A 120 -13.67 -6.68 -14.30
CA ASP A 120 -13.03 -6.89 -13.00
C ASP A 120 -12.05 -5.76 -12.67
N MET A 121 -12.49 -4.78 -11.91
CA MET A 121 -11.66 -3.64 -11.54
C MET A 121 -10.56 -3.97 -10.55
N THR A 122 -10.60 -5.11 -9.85
CA THR A 122 -9.45 -5.58 -9.05
C THR A 122 -8.28 -5.94 -9.96
N GLU A 123 -8.54 -6.69 -11.02
CA GLU A 123 -7.53 -7.10 -11.98
C GLU A 123 -6.96 -5.88 -12.75
N TYR A 124 -7.83 -5.00 -13.27
CA TYR A 124 -7.37 -3.83 -14.01
C TYR A 124 -6.66 -2.78 -13.14
N ALA A 125 -7.04 -2.62 -11.88
CA ALA A 125 -6.30 -1.78 -10.94
C ALA A 125 -4.91 -2.37 -10.63
N MET A 126 -4.80 -3.68 -10.55
CA MET A 126 -3.52 -4.39 -10.41
C MET A 126 -2.65 -4.19 -11.65
N PHE A 127 -3.19 -4.38 -12.86
CA PHE A 127 -2.47 -4.12 -14.12
C PHE A 127 -1.96 -2.68 -14.16
N PHE A 128 -2.82 -1.71 -13.84
CA PHE A 128 -2.46 -0.30 -13.75
C PHE A 128 -1.30 -0.05 -12.79
N GLY A 129 -1.40 -0.52 -11.54
CA GLY A 129 -0.37 -0.29 -10.53
C GLY A 129 0.98 -0.89 -10.93
N PHE A 130 1.00 -2.10 -11.49
CA PHE A 130 2.24 -2.74 -11.94
C PHE A 130 2.83 -2.07 -13.19
N ASP A 131 2.01 -1.69 -14.17
CA ASP A 131 2.50 -0.98 -15.36
C ASP A 131 3.04 0.41 -15.01
N VAL A 132 2.40 1.13 -14.07
CA VAL A 132 2.93 2.40 -13.54
C VAL A 132 4.29 2.15 -12.88
N MET A 133 4.38 1.20 -11.95
CA MET A 133 5.63 0.95 -11.22
C MET A 133 6.73 0.35 -12.09
N GLY A 134 6.39 -0.42 -13.10
CA GLY A 134 7.33 -0.87 -14.12
C GLY A 134 7.91 0.31 -14.88
N ASP A 135 7.06 1.21 -15.32
CA ASP A 135 7.47 2.38 -16.08
C ASP A 135 8.27 3.37 -15.22
N ILE A 136 7.69 3.98 -14.19
CA ILE A 136 8.37 5.02 -13.39
C ILE A 136 9.44 4.45 -12.45
N GLY A 137 9.39 3.17 -12.13
CA GLY A 137 10.39 2.49 -11.30
C GLY A 137 11.64 2.10 -12.05
N PHE A 138 11.49 1.52 -13.25
CA PHE A 138 12.57 0.92 -14.05
C PHE A 138 12.65 1.42 -15.49
N SER A 139 11.77 2.34 -15.91
CA SER A 139 11.55 2.67 -17.33
C SER A 139 11.25 1.42 -18.18
N LYS A 140 10.50 0.46 -17.61
CA LYS A 140 10.16 -0.81 -18.22
C LYS A 140 8.66 -1.09 -18.11
N ASP A 141 7.97 -1.03 -19.23
CA ASP A 141 6.55 -1.40 -19.28
C ASP A 141 6.37 -2.91 -19.11
N PHE A 142 5.42 -3.33 -18.26
CA PHE A 142 4.99 -4.72 -18.13
C PHE A 142 3.94 -5.09 -19.18
N HIS A 143 3.28 -4.09 -19.79
CA HIS A 143 2.21 -4.25 -20.78
C HIS A 143 1.00 -5.04 -20.25
N MET A 144 0.75 -5.05 -18.94
CA MET A 144 -0.34 -5.84 -18.36
C MET A 144 -1.71 -5.26 -18.76
N LEU A 145 -1.85 -3.93 -18.75
CA LEU A 145 -3.06 -3.27 -19.25
C LEU A 145 -3.26 -3.52 -20.75
N GLU A 146 -2.20 -3.44 -21.55
CA GLU A 146 -2.28 -3.62 -23.00
C GLU A 146 -2.71 -5.03 -23.37
N LEU A 147 -2.05 -6.03 -22.79
CA LEU A 147 -2.26 -7.46 -23.05
C LEU A 147 -3.46 -8.05 -22.28
N GLU A 148 -4.02 -7.32 -21.33
CA GLU A 148 -5.10 -7.76 -20.44
C GLU A 148 -4.75 -9.10 -19.75
N SER A 149 -3.49 -9.21 -19.31
CA SER A 149 -2.97 -10.43 -18.71
C SER A 149 -1.86 -10.15 -17.70
N GLU A 150 -1.84 -10.94 -16.65
CA GLU A 150 -0.83 -10.84 -15.62
C GLU A 150 0.55 -11.28 -16.14
N HIS A 151 1.56 -10.43 -15.93
CA HIS A 151 2.94 -10.77 -16.29
C HIS A 151 3.46 -11.93 -15.44
N LEU A 152 4.12 -12.92 -16.06
CA LEU A 152 4.56 -14.16 -15.41
C LEU A 152 5.41 -13.97 -14.15
N ALA A 153 6.23 -12.91 -14.10
CA ALA A 153 7.03 -12.60 -12.91
C ALA A 153 6.13 -12.12 -11.75
N ILE A 154 5.09 -11.34 -12.04
CA ILE A 154 4.15 -10.79 -11.04
C ILE A 154 3.24 -11.90 -10.49
N LYS A 155 2.75 -12.78 -11.34
CA LYS A 155 2.00 -13.97 -10.93
C LYS A 155 2.72 -14.77 -9.83
N GLY A 156 4.05 -14.89 -9.94
CA GLY A 156 4.86 -15.55 -8.92
C GLY A 156 4.86 -14.85 -7.56
N VAL A 157 4.70 -13.53 -7.53
CA VAL A 157 4.53 -12.76 -6.29
C VAL A 157 3.19 -13.10 -5.66
N HIS A 158 2.09 -12.97 -6.41
CA HIS A 158 0.73 -13.19 -5.90
C HIS A 158 0.53 -14.63 -5.38
N GLU A 159 1.05 -15.63 -6.09
CA GLU A 159 1.06 -17.02 -5.62
C GLU A 159 1.77 -17.18 -4.25
N SER A 160 2.80 -16.36 -4.00
CA SER A 160 3.58 -16.40 -2.76
C SER A 160 2.91 -15.62 -1.61
N MET A 161 2.06 -14.62 -1.91
CA MET A 161 1.41 -13.77 -0.90
C MET A 161 0.48 -14.59 0.01
N LEU A 162 -0.22 -15.58 -0.53
CA LEU A 162 -1.07 -16.46 0.26
C LEU A 162 -0.25 -17.22 1.33
N ALA A 163 0.90 -17.74 0.94
CA ALA A 163 1.82 -18.39 1.88
C ALA A 163 2.31 -17.43 2.96
N ILE A 164 2.59 -16.18 2.61
CA ILE A 164 2.97 -15.12 3.56
C ILE A 164 1.81 -14.81 4.51
N GLY A 165 0.59 -14.70 4.02
CA GLY A 165 -0.61 -14.46 4.85
C GLY A 165 -0.85 -15.55 5.88
N VAL A 166 -0.63 -16.81 5.52
CA VAL A 166 -0.81 -17.96 6.42
C VAL A 166 0.39 -18.15 7.35
N LEU A 167 1.62 -18.10 6.82
CA LEU A 167 2.84 -18.44 7.52
C LEU A 167 3.59 -17.22 8.10
N GLY A 168 3.23 -16.02 7.71
CA GLY A 168 3.88 -14.78 8.17
C GLY A 168 3.75 -14.56 9.68
N THR A 169 2.76 -15.19 10.33
CA THR A 169 2.62 -15.24 11.79
C THR A 169 3.59 -16.22 12.45
N VAL A 170 4.20 -17.11 11.65
CA VAL A 170 5.17 -18.13 12.11
C VAL A 170 6.42 -18.08 11.19
N PRO A 171 7.20 -16.99 11.23
CA PRO A 171 8.24 -16.71 10.23
C PRO A 171 9.32 -17.78 10.14
N TRP A 172 9.64 -18.48 11.24
CA TRP A 172 10.60 -19.57 11.24
C TRP A 172 10.15 -20.75 10.36
N LEU A 173 8.83 -21.02 10.31
CA LEU A 173 8.27 -22.08 9.47
C LEU A 173 8.32 -21.67 7.98
N LEU A 174 8.02 -20.42 7.67
CA LEU A 174 8.20 -19.88 6.32
C LEU A 174 9.67 -20.02 5.87
N SER A 175 10.62 -19.70 6.76
CA SER A 175 12.04 -19.87 6.50
C SER A 175 12.45 -21.35 6.25
N MET A 176 11.88 -22.27 6.99
CA MET A 176 12.13 -23.71 6.77
C MET A 176 11.56 -24.18 5.42
N ILE A 177 10.33 -23.84 5.11
CA ILE A 177 9.66 -24.23 3.86
C ILE A 177 10.38 -23.65 2.65
N SER A 178 10.87 -22.42 2.73
CA SER A 178 11.61 -21.79 1.62
C SER A 178 12.93 -22.52 1.25
N LYS A 179 13.45 -23.36 2.14
CA LYS A 179 14.64 -24.20 1.87
C LYS A 179 14.30 -25.52 1.17
N VAL A 180 13.02 -25.87 1.08
CA VAL A 180 12.58 -27.06 0.34
C VAL A 180 12.70 -26.78 -1.16
N PRO A 181 13.39 -27.63 -1.94
CA PRO A 181 13.52 -27.45 -3.38
C PRO A 181 12.16 -27.24 -4.06
N GLY A 182 12.02 -26.17 -4.82
CA GLY A 182 10.80 -25.83 -5.55
C GLY A 182 9.75 -25.03 -4.76
N ALA A 183 9.76 -25.02 -3.42
CA ALA A 183 8.75 -24.33 -2.62
C ALA A 183 8.73 -22.79 -2.82
N ALA A 184 9.87 -22.20 -3.16
CA ALA A 184 9.99 -20.76 -3.43
C ALA A 184 10.22 -20.47 -4.94
N ALA A 185 9.94 -21.41 -5.83
CA ALA A 185 10.26 -21.27 -7.25
C ALA A 185 9.56 -20.06 -7.91
N SER A 186 8.30 -19.82 -7.60
CA SER A 186 7.53 -18.70 -8.12
C SER A 186 8.13 -17.36 -7.68
N PHE A 187 8.45 -17.21 -6.40
CA PHE A 187 9.11 -16.01 -5.88
C PHE A 187 10.53 -15.83 -6.43
N SER A 188 11.26 -16.92 -6.61
CA SER A 188 12.60 -16.89 -7.21
C SER A 188 12.59 -16.41 -8.66
N ARG A 189 11.58 -16.77 -9.45
CA ARG A 189 11.40 -16.26 -10.83
C ARG A 189 11.26 -14.73 -10.84
N PHE A 190 10.43 -14.18 -9.95
CA PHE A 190 10.28 -12.73 -9.80
C PHE A 190 11.60 -12.07 -9.40
N THR A 191 12.29 -12.60 -8.39
CA THR A 191 13.57 -12.06 -7.94
C THR A 191 14.61 -12.06 -9.07
N THR A 192 14.72 -13.17 -9.82
CA THR A 192 15.62 -13.28 -10.97
C THR A 192 15.26 -12.27 -12.06
N TRP A 193 13.95 -12.07 -12.30
CA TRP A 193 13.50 -11.07 -13.26
C TRP A 193 13.89 -9.65 -12.81
N CYS A 194 13.65 -9.26 -11.55
CA CYS A 194 14.08 -7.96 -11.01
C CYS A 194 15.59 -7.73 -11.16
N HIS A 195 16.40 -8.75 -10.85
CA HIS A 195 17.85 -8.65 -10.99
C HIS A 195 18.27 -8.43 -12.45
N ARG A 196 17.66 -9.15 -13.38
CA ARG A 196 17.96 -9.00 -14.81
C ARG A 196 17.59 -7.59 -15.32
N GLU A 197 16.42 -7.07 -14.95
CA GLU A 197 16.03 -5.72 -15.36
C GLU A 197 16.91 -4.65 -14.70
N LEU A 198 17.33 -4.85 -13.44
CA LEU A 198 18.30 -3.97 -12.80
C LEU A 198 19.64 -3.94 -13.51
N GLN A 199 20.17 -5.09 -14.00
CA GLN A 199 21.41 -5.14 -14.76
C GLN A 199 21.30 -4.39 -16.10
N LYS A 200 20.20 -4.57 -16.84
CA LYS A 200 19.94 -3.81 -18.08
C LYS A 200 19.89 -2.30 -17.80
N LYS A 201 19.29 -1.90 -16.66
CA LYS A 201 19.16 -0.48 -16.30
C LYS A 201 20.49 0.19 -15.99
N ARG A 202 21.54 -0.56 -15.61
CA ARG A 202 22.90 -0.03 -15.41
C ARG A 202 23.56 0.47 -16.69
N GLU A 203 23.13 -0.02 -17.83
CA GLU A 203 23.61 0.39 -19.14
C GLU A 203 22.94 1.69 -19.60
N ASP A 204 21.73 1.99 -19.07
CA ASP A 204 20.98 3.20 -19.33
C ASP A 204 21.14 4.20 -18.16
N GLN A 205 21.92 5.25 -18.39
CA GLN A 205 22.25 6.24 -17.35
C GLN A 205 21.25 7.41 -17.24
N ASP A 206 20.11 7.34 -17.92
CA ASP A 206 19.09 8.40 -17.85
C ASP A 206 18.31 8.35 -16.54
N PRO A 207 18.38 9.38 -15.66
CA PRO A 207 17.75 9.37 -14.33
C PRO A 207 16.23 9.67 -14.39
N ARG A 208 15.49 9.09 -15.35
CA ARG A 208 14.05 9.32 -15.51
C ARG A 208 13.17 8.37 -14.68
N ASP A 209 13.73 7.59 -13.79
CA ASP A 209 12.99 6.66 -12.95
C ASP A 209 13.62 6.52 -11.56
N ILE A 210 12.89 5.87 -10.66
CA ILE A 210 13.26 5.80 -9.24
C ILE A 210 14.57 4.99 -9.05
N ILE A 211 14.74 3.87 -9.76
CA ILE A 211 15.96 3.04 -9.67
C ILE A 211 17.20 3.79 -10.14
N SER A 212 17.07 4.66 -11.13
CA SER A 212 18.19 5.47 -11.62
C SER A 212 18.75 6.41 -10.54
N TRP A 213 17.90 6.93 -9.64
CA TRP A 213 18.36 7.70 -8.48
C TRP A 213 19.21 6.86 -7.52
N LEU A 214 18.81 5.59 -7.28
CA LEU A 214 19.56 4.69 -6.41
C LEU A 214 20.89 4.26 -7.04
N LEU A 215 20.87 3.93 -8.35
CA LEU A 215 22.08 3.58 -9.12
C LEU A 215 23.08 4.73 -9.19
N LYS A 216 22.58 5.94 -9.47
CA LYS A 216 23.40 7.17 -9.47
C LYS A 216 24.06 7.39 -8.12
N ALA A 217 23.30 7.34 -7.04
CA ALA A 217 23.86 7.49 -5.69
C ALA A 217 24.94 6.41 -5.41
N LEU A 218 24.73 5.19 -5.87
CA LEU A 218 25.70 4.10 -5.71
C LEU A 218 26.99 4.37 -6.52
N SER A 219 26.89 4.82 -7.77
CA SER A 219 28.05 5.11 -8.62
C SER A 219 28.85 6.32 -8.13
N GLU A 220 28.18 7.33 -7.53
CA GLU A 220 28.80 8.53 -6.96
C GLU A 220 29.38 8.29 -5.54
N GLY A 221 29.19 7.12 -4.95
CA GLY A 221 29.62 6.84 -3.58
C GLY A 221 28.86 7.66 -2.53
N ASP A 222 27.60 8.09 -2.84
CA ASP A 222 26.76 8.83 -1.92
C ASP A 222 26.49 7.99 -0.65
N PRO A 223 26.72 8.50 0.56
CA PRO A 223 26.44 7.77 1.80
C PRO A 223 24.98 7.30 1.95
N SER A 224 24.04 7.90 1.21
CA SER A 224 22.63 7.49 1.21
C SER A 224 22.31 6.33 0.24
N ALA A 225 23.27 5.91 -0.56
CA ALA A 225 23.11 4.78 -1.49
C ALA A 225 22.80 3.47 -0.76
N PRO A 226 22.12 2.51 -1.42
CA PRO A 226 22.04 1.15 -0.92
C PRO A 226 23.45 0.58 -0.64
N PRO A 227 23.68 -0.11 0.50
CA PRO A 227 25.01 -0.64 0.82
C PRO A 227 25.36 -1.86 -0.03
N GLY A 228 25.77 -1.61 -1.27
CA GLY A 228 26.24 -2.63 -2.23
C GLY A 228 25.12 -3.29 -3.05
N GLU A 229 25.56 -4.26 -3.86
CA GLU A 229 24.75 -4.91 -4.90
C GLU A 229 23.48 -5.59 -4.37
N ILE A 230 23.62 -6.36 -3.29
CA ILE A 230 22.47 -7.08 -2.72
C ILE A 230 21.39 -6.12 -2.23
N ALA A 231 21.77 -5.02 -1.61
CA ALA A 231 20.81 -4.05 -1.07
C ALA A 231 20.03 -3.31 -2.16
N ILE A 232 20.67 -2.99 -3.30
CA ILE A 232 19.95 -2.35 -4.42
C ILE A 232 19.03 -3.34 -5.13
N GLN A 233 19.39 -4.60 -5.21
CA GLN A 233 18.52 -5.66 -5.74
C GLN A 233 17.27 -5.83 -4.87
N GLU A 234 17.42 -5.78 -3.55
CA GLU A 234 16.31 -5.84 -2.61
C GLU A 234 15.44 -4.58 -2.65
N ASP A 235 16.05 -3.40 -2.85
CA ASP A 235 15.32 -2.14 -3.02
C ASP A 235 14.53 -2.13 -4.35
N ALA A 236 15.10 -2.67 -5.43
CA ALA A 236 14.45 -2.83 -6.72
C ALA A 236 13.21 -3.73 -6.62
N ARG A 237 13.33 -4.87 -5.94
CA ARG A 237 12.21 -5.77 -5.65
C ARG A 237 11.14 -5.09 -4.79
N LEU A 238 11.56 -4.41 -3.72
CA LEU A 238 10.67 -3.66 -2.83
C LEU A 238 9.87 -2.63 -3.59
N LEU A 239 10.50 -1.88 -4.49
CA LEU A 239 9.88 -0.81 -5.25
C LEU A 239 8.67 -1.30 -6.06
N ILE A 240 8.85 -2.40 -6.80
CA ILE A 240 7.78 -2.98 -7.62
C ILE A 240 6.62 -3.45 -6.76
N ILE A 241 6.87 -4.29 -5.75
CA ILE A 241 5.79 -4.86 -4.94
C ILE A 241 5.08 -3.78 -4.13
N ALA A 242 5.84 -2.97 -3.39
CA ALA A 242 5.23 -2.01 -2.45
C ALA A 242 4.46 -0.89 -3.15
N GLY A 243 4.91 -0.44 -4.32
CA GLY A 243 4.23 0.61 -5.08
C GLY A 243 2.98 0.11 -5.80
N SER A 244 3.03 -1.11 -6.35
CA SER A 244 1.92 -1.65 -7.14
C SER A 244 0.79 -2.19 -6.27
N ASP A 245 1.03 -3.18 -5.41
CA ASP A 245 -0.02 -3.88 -4.65
C ASP A 245 -0.82 -2.94 -3.74
N THR A 246 -0.15 -2.00 -3.09
CA THR A 246 -0.82 -1.11 -2.13
C THR A 246 -1.73 -0.09 -2.82
N THR A 247 -1.27 0.48 -3.94
CA THR A 247 -2.04 1.47 -4.72
C THR A 247 -3.20 0.80 -5.46
N SER A 248 -2.97 -0.38 -6.05
CA SER A 248 -4.02 -1.18 -6.69
C SER A 248 -5.15 -1.54 -5.74
N ALA A 249 -4.81 -2.01 -4.53
CA ALA A 249 -5.79 -2.30 -3.50
C ALA A 249 -6.55 -1.04 -3.06
N ALA A 250 -5.87 0.10 -2.94
CA ALA A 250 -6.53 1.37 -2.60
C ALA A 250 -7.48 1.83 -3.70
N LEU A 251 -7.09 1.74 -4.98
CA LEU A 251 -7.94 2.09 -6.13
C LEU A 251 -9.18 1.19 -6.20
N SER A 252 -9.02 -0.12 -6.11
CA SER A 252 -10.13 -1.08 -6.11
C SER A 252 -11.10 -0.82 -4.96
N ASN A 253 -10.59 -0.56 -3.75
CA ASN A 253 -11.42 -0.24 -2.61
C ASN A 253 -12.13 1.13 -2.75
N ALA A 254 -11.51 2.12 -3.38
CA ALA A 254 -12.15 3.41 -3.65
C ALA A 254 -13.32 3.23 -4.64
N LEU A 255 -13.14 2.49 -5.72
CA LEU A 255 -14.19 2.17 -6.67
C LEU A 255 -15.32 1.36 -6.02
N TYR A 256 -14.99 0.38 -5.17
CA TYR A 256 -15.98 -0.36 -4.38
C TYR A 256 -16.84 0.57 -3.51
N TYR A 257 -16.21 1.48 -2.76
CA TYR A 257 -16.97 2.41 -1.91
C TYR A 257 -17.80 3.40 -2.71
N LEU A 258 -17.28 3.91 -3.81
CA LEU A 258 -18.01 4.84 -4.68
C LEU A 258 -19.19 4.15 -5.37
N ALA A 259 -19.05 2.90 -5.81
CA ALA A 259 -20.16 2.10 -6.35
C ALA A 259 -21.21 1.75 -5.29
N SER A 260 -20.77 1.55 -4.02
CA SER A 260 -21.66 1.30 -2.88
C SER A 260 -22.39 2.56 -2.38
N ASN A 261 -21.88 3.77 -2.72
CA ASN A 261 -22.37 5.04 -2.24
C ASN A 261 -22.59 6.03 -3.40
N PRO A 262 -23.66 5.87 -4.21
CA PRO A 262 -23.90 6.69 -5.40
C PRO A 262 -23.93 8.19 -5.12
N ASN A 263 -24.45 8.62 -3.98
CA ASN A 263 -24.49 10.03 -3.59
C ASN A 263 -23.07 10.62 -3.42
N SER A 264 -22.15 9.86 -2.80
CA SER A 264 -20.75 10.29 -2.67
C SER A 264 -20.07 10.32 -4.04
N TYR A 265 -20.42 9.40 -4.93
CA TYR A 265 -19.88 9.42 -6.29
C TYR A 265 -20.36 10.62 -7.09
N GLN A 266 -21.67 10.94 -7.06
CA GLN A 266 -22.23 12.12 -7.71
C GLN A 266 -21.60 13.41 -7.18
N ARG A 267 -21.38 13.50 -5.84
CA ARG A 267 -20.70 14.64 -5.23
C ARG A 267 -19.26 14.77 -5.69
N LEU A 268 -18.53 13.65 -5.83
CA LEU A 268 -17.19 13.63 -6.40
C LEU A 268 -17.19 14.14 -7.84
N GLN A 269 -18.12 13.67 -8.67
CA GLN A 269 -18.28 14.12 -10.05
C GLN A 269 -18.55 15.62 -10.14
N ALA A 270 -19.42 16.14 -9.27
CA ALA A 270 -19.73 17.57 -9.22
C ALA A 270 -18.51 18.40 -8.81
N ALA A 271 -17.77 17.98 -7.77
CA ALA A 271 -16.58 18.67 -7.33
C ALA A 271 -15.46 18.71 -8.40
N ILE A 272 -15.30 17.63 -9.17
CA ILE A 272 -14.33 17.59 -10.26
C ILE A 272 -14.77 18.47 -11.43
N LYS A 273 -16.07 18.46 -11.78
CA LYS A 273 -16.62 19.31 -12.87
C LYS A 273 -16.53 20.80 -12.53
N GLU A 274 -16.69 21.15 -11.25
CA GLU A 274 -16.53 22.55 -10.78
C GLU A 274 -15.09 23.04 -10.96
N GLU A 275 -14.09 22.21 -10.63
CA GLU A 275 -12.68 22.56 -10.79
C GLU A 275 -12.21 22.53 -12.24
N PHE A 276 -12.81 21.68 -13.09
CA PHE A 276 -12.48 21.50 -14.49
C PHE A 276 -13.70 21.67 -15.40
N PRO A 277 -14.18 22.92 -15.62
CA PRO A 277 -15.37 23.19 -16.45
C PRO A 277 -15.24 22.70 -17.91
N GLY A 278 -14.04 22.72 -18.48
CA GLY A 278 -13.73 22.14 -19.81
C GLY A 278 -13.56 20.62 -19.80
N GLY A 279 -13.83 20.00 -18.67
CA GLY A 279 -13.73 18.55 -18.50
C GLY A 279 -12.29 18.05 -18.55
N ILE A 280 -12.06 16.93 -19.25
CA ILE A 280 -10.76 16.27 -19.29
C ILE A 280 -9.67 17.10 -19.98
N ASN A 281 -10.02 18.02 -20.85
CA ASN A 281 -9.08 18.89 -21.56
C ASN A 281 -8.43 19.93 -20.64
N ASP A 282 -9.12 20.30 -19.56
CA ASP A 282 -8.61 21.26 -18.57
C ASP A 282 -7.93 20.56 -17.41
N TRP A 283 -8.03 19.24 -17.31
CA TRP A 283 -7.56 18.48 -16.17
C TRP A 283 -6.03 18.55 -16.01
N THR A 284 -5.59 18.84 -14.79
CA THR A 284 -4.18 18.81 -14.40
C THR A 284 -4.02 18.14 -13.04
N TYR A 285 -2.90 17.45 -12.82
CA TYR A 285 -2.67 16.66 -11.61
C TYR A 285 -2.35 17.51 -10.35
N ASP A 286 -1.99 18.76 -10.53
CA ASP A 286 -1.56 19.70 -9.48
C ASP A 286 -2.72 20.45 -8.84
N LYS A 287 -3.91 20.37 -9.43
CA LYS A 287 -5.12 20.96 -8.86
C LYS A 287 -5.56 20.26 -7.57
N ASN A 288 -5.96 21.06 -6.60
CA ASN A 288 -6.49 20.56 -5.34
C ASN A 288 -8.01 20.38 -5.43
N ILE A 289 -8.47 19.14 -5.33
CA ILE A 289 -9.89 18.81 -5.27
C ILE A 289 -10.15 18.20 -3.88
N PRO A 290 -10.59 19.01 -2.89
CA PRO A 290 -10.71 18.54 -1.51
C PRO A 290 -11.56 17.28 -1.38
N TYR A 291 -12.70 17.22 -2.06
CA TYR A 291 -13.61 16.07 -1.94
C TYR A 291 -13.01 14.78 -2.53
N LEU A 292 -12.17 14.87 -3.55
CA LEU A 292 -11.40 13.70 -4.06
C LEU A 292 -10.44 13.17 -2.99
N ASP A 293 -9.75 14.07 -2.29
CA ASP A 293 -8.88 13.68 -1.18
C ASP A 293 -9.67 13.07 -0.02
N TYR A 294 -10.85 13.61 0.29
CA TYR A 294 -11.74 13.04 1.31
C TYR A 294 -12.17 11.60 0.95
N VAL A 295 -12.51 11.34 -0.29
CA VAL A 295 -12.82 9.98 -0.80
C VAL A 295 -11.63 9.03 -0.60
N ILE A 296 -10.42 9.46 -0.99
CA ILE A 296 -9.20 8.65 -0.84
C ILE A 296 -8.88 8.41 0.65
N GLN A 297 -8.94 9.45 1.46
CA GLN A 297 -8.66 9.36 2.90
C GLN A 297 -9.65 8.45 3.62
N GLU A 298 -10.95 8.52 3.28
CA GLU A 298 -11.98 7.67 3.86
C GLU A 298 -11.84 6.21 3.41
N THR A 299 -11.51 6.00 2.14
CA THR A 299 -11.19 4.67 1.63
C THR A 299 -10.04 4.03 2.42
N LEU A 300 -8.93 4.74 2.56
CA LEU A 300 -7.75 4.28 3.29
C LEU A 300 -7.99 4.18 4.81
N ARG A 301 -8.95 4.93 5.36
CA ARG A 301 -9.40 4.75 6.74
C ARG A 301 -10.12 3.42 6.91
N LEU A 302 -11.06 3.12 6.03
CA LEU A 302 -11.89 1.92 6.13
C LEU A 302 -11.16 0.66 5.66
N LYS A 303 -10.42 0.72 4.56
CA LYS A 303 -9.66 -0.41 4.00
C LYS A 303 -8.20 0.01 3.75
N PRO A 304 -7.39 0.17 4.83
CA PRO A 304 -5.96 0.46 4.66
C PRO A 304 -5.27 -0.71 3.97
N SER A 305 -4.43 -0.43 2.98
CA SER A 305 -3.74 -1.49 2.22
C SER A 305 -2.85 -2.41 3.08
N VAL A 306 -2.43 -1.92 4.27
CA VAL A 306 -1.72 -2.71 5.30
C VAL A 306 -2.54 -2.64 6.59
N PRO A 307 -3.47 -3.60 6.84
CA PRO A 307 -4.46 -3.50 7.91
C PRO A 307 -3.93 -3.83 9.30
N GLY A 308 -2.97 -4.75 9.40
CA GLY A 308 -2.48 -5.30 10.67
C GLY A 308 -1.66 -4.33 11.52
N GLY A 309 -1.18 -3.23 10.93
CA GLY A 309 -0.21 -2.32 11.57
C GLY A 309 1.24 -2.80 11.45
N LEU A 310 2.17 -1.91 11.74
CA LEU A 310 3.59 -2.16 11.54
C LEU A 310 4.32 -2.36 12.88
N PRO A 311 4.86 -3.57 13.16
CA PRO A 311 5.38 -3.93 14.47
C PRO A 311 6.70 -3.21 14.79
N ARG A 312 6.82 -2.80 16.05
CA ARG A 312 8.02 -2.20 16.66
C ARG A 312 8.45 -2.99 17.88
N VAL A 313 9.67 -2.77 18.34
CA VAL A 313 10.18 -3.30 19.61
C VAL A 313 10.37 -2.14 20.56
N THR A 314 9.92 -2.30 21.79
CA THR A 314 10.18 -1.36 22.88
C THR A 314 11.68 -1.34 23.22
N PRO A 315 12.21 -0.20 23.70
CA PRO A 315 13.59 -0.13 24.18
C PRO A 315 13.76 -1.03 25.43
N PRO A 316 15.00 -1.46 25.77
CA PRO A 316 15.25 -2.39 26.89
C PRO A 316 14.64 -1.95 28.23
N GLN A 317 14.58 -0.64 28.50
CA GLN A 317 13.97 -0.07 29.71
C GLN A 317 12.44 -0.03 29.68
N GLY A 318 11.81 -0.45 28.59
CA GLY A 318 10.37 -0.30 28.40
C GLY A 318 9.96 1.13 28.04
N LEU A 319 8.66 1.36 27.97
CA LEU A 319 8.08 2.67 27.74
C LEU A 319 6.67 2.77 28.36
N MET A 320 6.21 3.99 28.57
CA MET A 320 4.84 4.27 29.00
C MET A 320 3.95 4.57 27.79
N ILE A 321 2.73 4.04 27.79
CA ILE A 321 1.64 4.46 26.91
C ILE A 321 0.49 4.84 27.83
N ASP A 322 0.22 6.11 27.92
CA ASP A 322 -0.62 6.69 28.97
C ASP A 322 -0.17 6.22 30.36
N ASP A 323 -1.02 5.57 31.15
CA ASP A 323 -0.71 5.06 32.48
C ASP A 323 -0.18 3.62 32.48
N ASP A 324 -0.08 2.97 31.31
CA ASP A 324 0.36 1.58 31.21
C ASP A 324 1.86 1.47 30.88
N PHE A 325 2.60 0.76 31.74
CA PHE A 325 4.00 0.42 31.46
C PHE A 325 4.10 -0.81 30.55
N ILE A 326 4.76 -0.63 29.42
CA ILE A 326 5.07 -1.71 28.47
C ILE A 326 6.53 -2.15 28.68
N PRO A 327 6.76 -3.42 29.05
CA PRO A 327 8.11 -3.93 29.31
C PRO A 327 9.02 -3.81 28.09
N GLY A 328 10.34 -3.80 28.37
CA GLY A 328 11.37 -3.81 27.34
C GLY A 328 11.35 -5.06 26.47
N ASP A 329 11.94 -4.97 25.29
CA ASP A 329 12.03 -6.05 24.29
C ASP A 329 10.69 -6.70 23.95
N THR A 330 9.61 -5.94 24.04
CA THR A 330 8.25 -6.33 23.68
C THR A 330 7.92 -5.82 22.28
N VAL A 331 7.40 -6.70 21.42
CA VAL A 331 6.87 -6.31 20.12
C VAL A 331 5.51 -5.65 20.32
N ILE A 332 5.33 -4.45 19.76
CA ILE A 332 4.11 -3.67 19.87
C ILE A 332 3.68 -3.14 18.51
N ALA A 333 2.39 -3.08 18.26
CA ALA A 333 1.82 -2.46 17.05
C ALA A 333 0.49 -1.79 17.37
N VAL A 334 0.21 -0.69 16.67
CA VAL A 334 -1.15 -0.13 16.58
C VAL A 334 -1.84 -0.79 15.38
N PRO A 335 -2.92 -1.56 15.58
CA PRO A 335 -3.62 -2.21 14.48
C PRO A 335 -4.36 -1.18 13.64
N THR A 336 -3.85 -0.91 12.44
CA THR A 336 -4.33 0.17 11.57
C THR A 336 -5.83 0.08 11.31
N TYR A 337 -6.31 -1.10 10.88
CA TYR A 337 -7.73 -1.35 10.61
C TYR A 337 -8.62 -1.10 11.84
N THR A 338 -8.15 -1.47 13.03
CA THR A 338 -8.92 -1.37 14.27
C THR A 338 -8.99 0.07 14.76
N VAL A 339 -7.84 0.76 14.88
CA VAL A 339 -7.80 2.14 15.39
C VAL A 339 -8.51 3.12 14.46
N GLN A 340 -8.47 2.87 13.16
CA GLN A 340 -9.17 3.66 12.14
C GLN A 340 -10.68 3.38 12.08
N ARG A 341 -11.18 2.41 12.87
CA ARG A 341 -12.60 2.05 13.01
C ARG A 341 -13.09 2.10 14.46
N ASP A 342 -12.35 2.74 15.33
CA ASP A 342 -12.72 2.86 16.73
C ASP A 342 -13.80 3.95 16.91
N ALA A 343 -14.98 3.54 17.36
CA ALA A 343 -16.14 4.43 17.54
C ALA A 343 -15.92 5.53 18.60
N ARG A 344 -14.90 5.41 19.45
CA ARG A 344 -14.50 6.46 20.40
C ARG A 344 -13.94 7.70 19.70
N PHE A 345 -13.39 7.54 18.48
CA PHE A 345 -12.75 8.60 17.70
C PHE A 345 -13.44 8.89 16.37
N TRP A 346 -14.16 7.90 15.83
CA TRP A 346 -14.79 8.02 14.54
C TRP A 346 -16.31 7.85 14.69
N SER A 347 -17.08 8.95 14.57
CA SER A 347 -18.53 8.86 14.49
C SER A 347 -18.91 7.98 13.30
N ASP A 348 -19.89 7.07 13.46
CA ASP A 348 -20.26 6.11 12.43
C ASP A 348 -19.03 5.42 11.82
N ALA A 349 -18.23 4.80 12.69
CA ALA A 349 -16.88 4.34 12.40
C ALA A 349 -16.78 3.36 11.22
N ASP A 350 -17.83 2.59 10.95
CA ASP A 350 -17.88 1.62 9.86
C ASP A 350 -18.55 2.17 8.57
N ALA A 351 -19.14 3.37 8.61
CA ALA A 351 -19.76 3.99 7.46
C ALA A 351 -18.73 4.75 6.60
N PHE A 352 -18.91 4.68 5.27
CA PHE A 352 -18.13 5.47 4.31
C PHE A 352 -18.71 6.89 4.24
N LYS A 353 -18.02 7.84 4.82
CA LYS A 353 -18.42 9.25 4.92
C LYS A 353 -17.24 10.18 4.60
N PRO A 354 -16.97 10.47 3.33
CA PRO A 354 -15.89 11.39 2.92
C PRO A 354 -16.01 12.77 3.58
N GLU A 355 -17.24 13.24 3.84
CA GLU A 355 -17.54 14.54 4.43
C GLU A 355 -16.93 14.77 5.80
N ARG A 356 -16.62 13.70 6.54
CA ARG A 356 -15.94 13.85 7.84
C ARG A 356 -14.60 14.58 7.74
N TRP A 357 -13.94 14.48 6.59
CA TRP A 357 -12.65 15.10 6.36
C TRP A 357 -12.72 16.61 6.10
N GLU A 358 -13.90 17.20 5.96
CA GLU A 358 -14.09 18.66 5.92
C GLU A 358 -13.59 19.35 7.20
N ASN A 359 -13.75 18.66 8.34
CA ASN A 359 -13.44 19.20 9.67
C ASN A 359 -12.33 18.40 10.39
N LEU A 360 -11.76 17.39 9.77
CA LEU A 360 -10.71 16.56 10.32
C LEU A 360 -9.43 16.69 9.51
N SER A 361 -8.28 16.56 10.18
CA SER A 361 -6.99 16.44 9.50
C SER A 361 -6.37 15.05 9.73
N THR A 362 -5.68 14.54 8.74
CA THR A 362 -4.98 13.24 8.81
C THR A 362 -3.92 13.23 9.90
N GLU A 363 -3.30 14.37 10.20
CA GLU A 363 -2.25 14.53 11.20
C GLU A 363 -2.78 14.46 12.63
N LYS A 364 -3.97 15.02 12.86
CA LYS A 364 -4.61 15.09 14.19
C LYS A 364 -5.51 13.90 14.50
N SER A 365 -5.86 13.11 13.48
CA SER A 365 -6.74 11.95 13.62
C SER A 365 -5.90 10.67 13.75
N PRO A 366 -6.41 9.57 14.32
CA PRO A 366 -5.74 8.27 14.33
C PRO A 366 -5.81 7.59 12.95
N TRP A 367 -5.33 8.30 11.91
CA TRP A 367 -5.28 7.88 10.52
C TRP A 367 -3.81 7.60 10.14
N ILE A 368 -3.47 6.34 9.93
CA ILE A 368 -2.10 5.88 9.78
C ILE A 368 -1.87 4.88 8.62
N PRO A 369 -2.56 4.96 7.48
CA PRO A 369 -2.35 3.98 6.40
C PRO A 369 -0.95 4.07 5.78
N PHE A 370 -0.26 5.20 5.91
CA PHE A 370 1.12 5.41 5.50
C PHE A 370 2.11 5.38 6.67
N THR A 371 1.66 4.92 7.85
CA THR A 371 2.37 5.08 9.14
C THR A 371 2.79 6.53 9.40
N ARG A 372 3.59 6.77 10.44
CA ARG A 372 4.04 8.11 10.82
C ARG A 372 5.52 8.13 11.22
N GLY A 373 6.07 9.34 11.33
CA GLY A 373 7.39 9.58 11.84
C GLY A 373 8.52 9.07 10.94
N GLN A 374 9.57 8.59 11.58
CA GLN A 374 10.85 8.28 10.90
C GLN A 374 10.74 7.15 9.87
N TRP A 375 9.75 6.27 10.06
CA TRP A 375 9.50 5.10 9.25
C TRP A 375 8.28 5.27 8.32
N ALA A 376 7.80 6.50 8.17
CA ALA A 376 6.68 6.82 7.29
C ALA A 376 6.98 6.43 5.83
N CYS A 377 5.93 6.04 5.12
CA CYS A 377 6.01 5.60 3.73
C CYS A 377 6.61 6.70 2.83
N PRO A 378 7.71 6.46 2.12
CA PRO A 378 8.27 7.42 1.20
C PRO A 378 7.42 7.60 -0.05
N GLY A 379 6.59 6.59 -0.43
CA GLY A 379 5.74 6.60 -1.62
C GLY A 379 4.37 7.27 -1.44
N ARG A 380 4.06 7.87 -0.26
CA ARG A 380 2.74 8.47 0.00
C ARG A 380 2.29 9.43 -1.10
N ASN A 381 3.17 10.36 -1.51
CA ASN A 381 2.81 11.37 -2.50
C ASN A 381 2.58 10.77 -3.89
N LEU A 382 3.35 9.75 -4.26
CA LEU A 382 3.16 8.99 -5.50
C LEU A 382 1.80 8.27 -5.48
N ALA A 383 1.51 7.50 -4.44
CA ALA A 383 0.24 6.78 -4.32
C ALA A 383 -0.97 7.72 -4.36
N MET A 384 -0.90 8.88 -3.66
CA MET A 384 -1.96 9.89 -3.71
C MET A 384 -2.12 10.47 -5.11
N MET A 385 -1.02 10.69 -5.84
CA MET A 385 -1.05 11.17 -7.22
C MET A 385 -1.72 10.15 -8.16
N GLU A 386 -1.33 8.88 -8.11
CA GLU A 386 -1.92 7.81 -8.91
C GLU A 386 -3.42 7.68 -8.66
N LEU A 387 -3.84 7.67 -7.38
CA LEU A 387 -5.25 7.59 -7.00
C LEU A 387 -6.05 8.79 -7.48
N ARG A 388 -5.52 10.01 -7.31
CA ARG A 388 -6.17 11.24 -7.79
C ARG A 388 -6.36 11.20 -9.30
N MET A 389 -5.32 10.86 -10.05
CA MET A 389 -5.36 10.78 -11.51
C MET A 389 -6.40 9.74 -11.97
N ALA A 390 -6.32 8.51 -11.49
CA ALA A 390 -7.24 7.45 -11.92
C ALA A 390 -8.70 7.75 -11.54
N LEU A 391 -8.96 8.14 -10.28
CA LEU A 391 -10.33 8.38 -9.81
C LEU A 391 -10.98 9.60 -10.46
N SER A 392 -10.24 10.70 -10.65
CA SER A 392 -10.80 11.89 -11.30
C SER A 392 -11.17 11.62 -12.76
N HIS A 393 -10.29 10.93 -13.49
CA HIS A 393 -10.55 10.60 -14.89
C HIS A 393 -11.71 9.61 -15.08
N ILE A 394 -11.85 8.62 -14.19
CA ILE A 394 -12.99 7.70 -14.17
C ILE A 394 -14.27 8.48 -13.87
N ALA A 395 -14.26 9.32 -12.84
CA ALA A 395 -15.44 10.08 -12.42
C ALA A 395 -15.92 11.11 -13.44
N LEU A 396 -15.02 11.71 -14.23
CA LEU A 396 -15.36 12.64 -15.30
C LEU A 396 -16.06 11.98 -16.51
N ARG A 397 -15.83 10.68 -16.72
CA ARG A 397 -16.24 10.00 -17.96
C ARG A 397 -17.35 8.99 -17.78
N TYR A 398 -17.51 8.43 -16.57
CA TYR A 398 -18.39 7.29 -16.36
C TYR A 398 -19.28 7.44 -15.13
N SER A 399 -20.51 6.95 -15.22
CA SER A 399 -21.23 6.40 -14.09
C SER A 399 -20.82 4.94 -13.89
N MET A 400 -21.01 4.39 -12.68
CA MET A 400 -20.68 2.99 -12.39
C MET A 400 -21.68 2.35 -11.45
N SER A 401 -21.84 1.04 -11.60
CA SER A 401 -22.68 0.20 -10.74
C SER A 401 -22.07 -1.19 -10.58
N PHE A 402 -22.48 -1.93 -9.57
CA PHE A 402 -22.12 -3.35 -9.46
C PHE A 402 -22.75 -4.16 -10.60
N ALA A 403 -22.02 -5.16 -11.07
CA ALA A 403 -22.47 -6.01 -12.18
C ALA A 403 -23.66 -6.91 -11.78
N HIS A 404 -23.80 -7.27 -10.50
CA HIS A 404 -24.88 -8.05 -9.96
C HIS A 404 -25.13 -7.71 -8.48
N ALA A 405 -26.31 -8.05 -7.97
CA ALA A 405 -26.75 -7.65 -6.62
C ALA A 405 -25.81 -8.10 -5.49
N ASP A 406 -25.21 -9.28 -5.62
CA ASP A 406 -24.31 -9.83 -4.59
C ASP A 406 -22.85 -9.40 -4.74
N ALA A 407 -22.48 -8.67 -5.79
CA ALA A 407 -21.08 -8.31 -6.08
C ALA A 407 -20.43 -7.54 -4.92
N SER A 408 -21.15 -6.59 -4.32
CA SER A 408 -20.68 -5.84 -3.15
C SER A 408 -20.36 -6.76 -1.98
N LYS A 409 -21.25 -7.69 -1.65
CA LYS A 409 -21.07 -8.62 -0.53
C LYS A 409 -19.96 -9.64 -0.79
N ILE A 410 -19.86 -10.16 -2.02
CA ILE A 410 -18.79 -11.06 -2.43
C ILE A 410 -17.44 -10.38 -2.29
N PHE A 411 -17.31 -9.14 -2.79
CA PHE A 411 -16.09 -8.38 -2.68
C PHE A 411 -15.70 -8.13 -1.22
N ASP A 412 -16.60 -7.60 -0.40
CA ASP A 412 -16.30 -7.25 0.99
C ASP A 412 -15.92 -8.48 1.83
N ASN A 413 -16.64 -9.59 1.66
CA ASN A 413 -16.37 -10.83 2.37
C ASN A 413 -15.12 -11.59 1.87
N GLY A 414 -14.68 -11.35 0.65
CA GLY A 414 -13.53 -12.04 0.06
C GLY A 414 -12.17 -11.41 0.34
N VAL A 415 -12.14 -10.25 1.01
CA VAL A 415 -10.87 -9.56 1.33
C VAL A 415 -10.03 -10.39 2.29
N MET A 416 -8.75 -10.60 1.95
CA MET A 416 -7.78 -11.36 2.75
C MET A 416 -6.63 -10.47 3.20
N ASP A 417 -6.07 -10.78 4.38
CA ASP A 417 -4.87 -10.18 4.95
C ASP A 417 -3.64 -11.04 4.65
N THR A 418 -2.91 -10.66 3.62
CA THR A 418 -1.65 -11.32 3.23
C THR A 418 -0.44 -10.42 3.49
N PHE A 419 -0.51 -9.57 4.52
CA PHE A 419 0.29 -8.42 4.86
C PHE A 419 -0.18 -7.15 4.14
N THR A 420 -0.28 -7.14 2.83
CA THR A 420 -1.16 -6.24 2.08
C THR A 420 -2.53 -6.90 1.90
N LEU A 421 -3.56 -6.11 1.58
CA LEU A 421 -4.86 -6.68 1.26
C LEU A 421 -4.81 -7.40 -0.08
N THR A 422 -5.15 -8.67 -0.10
CA THR A 422 -5.51 -9.41 -1.32
C THR A 422 -7.02 -9.31 -1.52
N LEU A 423 -7.41 -8.78 -2.67
CA LEU A 423 -8.81 -8.48 -2.97
C LEU A 423 -9.40 -9.53 -3.91
N PRO A 424 -10.69 -9.90 -3.72
CA PRO A 424 -11.41 -10.70 -4.69
C PRO A 424 -11.79 -9.86 -5.92
N PRO A 425 -12.32 -10.48 -6.99
CA PRO A 425 -12.82 -9.76 -8.16
C PRO A 425 -13.86 -8.69 -7.81
N LEU A 426 -13.70 -7.48 -8.35
CA LEU A 426 -14.63 -6.37 -8.24
C LEU A 426 -15.30 -6.14 -9.59
N HIS A 427 -16.40 -6.83 -9.86
CA HIS A 427 -17.12 -6.69 -11.11
C HIS A 427 -18.01 -5.44 -11.11
N LEU A 428 -17.62 -4.45 -11.90
CA LEU A 428 -18.38 -3.20 -12.13
C LEU A 428 -18.83 -3.10 -13.59
N ILE A 429 -19.92 -2.35 -13.81
CA ILE A 429 -20.38 -1.90 -15.13
C ILE A 429 -20.20 -0.40 -15.19
N PHE A 430 -19.51 0.08 -16.20
CA PHE A 430 -19.33 1.50 -16.49
C PHE A 430 -20.24 1.91 -17.66
N THR A 431 -20.86 3.09 -17.51
CA THR A 431 -21.69 3.72 -18.53
C THR A 431 -21.17 5.14 -18.78
N PRO A 432 -20.90 5.55 -20.01
CA PRO A 432 -20.47 6.92 -20.32
C PRO A 432 -21.47 7.96 -19.80
N LEU A 433 -20.96 9.11 -19.34
CA LEU A 433 -21.77 10.25 -18.87
C LEU A 433 -22.32 11.06 -20.04
#